data_b0fd9fe4c947c2c30fcb49801e579e27
#
_entry.id   b0fd9fe4c947c2c30fcb49801e579e27
#
_cell.length_a   1.000
_cell.length_b   1.000
_cell.length_c   1.000
_cell.angle_alpha   90.00
_cell.angle_beta   90.00
_cell.angle_gamma   90.00
#
_symmetry.space_group_name_H-M   'P 1'
#
loop_
_entity.id
_entity.type
_entity.pdbx_description
1 polymer ?
#
loop_
_entity_poly.entity_id
_entity_poly.type
_entity_poly.pdbx_seq_one_letter_code
_entity_poly.pdbx_strand_id
1 'polypeptide(L)'
;LDEDGIIDYSGYQRISARFKTDYQARKWLKVGINVGYTNSKTTSNPNIGTSGNSTNLSYYTNNIPPIYPIYVRTYNNGEIAIKTNETTGHPEYDYGTTGAAYTGYPGLSRPFSQTGNPLGTNRYNRSWSKGQQFNATATADIDFTSFLKMNITSNVNWGHSNGTSYDTMFEGPKQGVRGELGKSQNDVLRTNNTQTLTYTDTYADKHNVNVLVGHEYYKTETKYLYAY
;
A
#
# COMPACT_ATOMS: atom_id res chain seq x y z
N LEU A 1 7.56 11.72 -9.38
CA LEU A 1 8.21 10.42 -9.34
C LEU A 1 7.35 9.43 -10.10
N ASP A 2 7.95 8.68 -10.99
CA ASP A 2 7.35 7.58 -11.74
C ASP A 2 8.42 6.50 -11.87
N GLU A 3 8.16 5.32 -11.32
CA GLU A 3 9.13 4.23 -11.22
C GLU A 3 8.46 2.90 -11.56
N ASP A 4 9.08 2.15 -12.44
CA ASP A 4 8.71 0.77 -12.71
C ASP A 4 9.42 -0.16 -11.72
N GLY A 5 8.72 -1.19 -11.27
CA GLY A 5 9.30 -2.21 -10.40
C GLY A 5 10.07 -3.28 -11.17
N ILE A 6 10.87 -4.06 -10.46
CA ILE A 6 11.65 -5.18 -11.03
C ILE A 6 10.73 -6.27 -11.60
N ILE A 7 9.52 -6.40 -11.05
CA ILE A 7 8.53 -7.38 -11.52
C ILE A 7 7.61 -6.69 -12.52
N ASP A 8 7.38 -7.31 -13.67
CA ASP A 8 6.45 -6.81 -14.68
C ASP A 8 5.10 -6.44 -14.08
N TYR A 9 4.51 -5.33 -14.55
CA TYR A 9 3.25 -4.76 -14.07
C TYR A 9 3.28 -4.24 -12.63
N SER A 10 4.45 -4.05 -12.03
CA SER A 10 4.59 -3.32 -10.77
C SER A 10 5.17 -1.93 -11.03
N GLY A 11 4.73 -0.96 -10.25
CA GLY A 11 5.20 0.42 -10.40
C GLY A 11 4.64 1.34 -9.32
N TYR A 12 5.27 2.50 -9.18
CA TYR A 12 4.88 3.53 -8.24
C TYR A 12 4.92 4.91 -8.88
N GLN A 13 3.81 5.61 -8.80
CA GLN A 13 3.69 7.00 -9.26
C GLN A 13 3.33 7.90 -8.09
N ARG A 14 3.97 9.07 -8.00
CA ARG A 14 3.71 10.05 -6.95
C ARG A 14 3.86 11.48 -7.46
N ILE A 15 2.86 12.29 -7.13
CA ILE A 15 2.89 13.75 -7.28
C ILE A 15 2.67 14.34 -5.89
N SER A 16 3.52 15.29 -5.48
CA SER A 16 3.37 15.98 -4.21
C SER A 16 3.66 17.46 -4.37
N ALA A 17 2.89 18.26 -3.65
CA ALA A 17 3.10 19.70 -3.52
C ALA A 17 3.13 20.09 -2.05
N ARG A 18 3.95 21.08 -1.70
CA ARG A 18 4.05 21.60 -0.35
C ARG A 18 4.19 23.10 -0.39
N PHE A 19 3.46 23.76 0.50
CA PHE A 19 3.54 25.19 0.76
C PHE A 19 3.82 25.41 2.23
N LYS A 20 4.78 26.28 2.53
CA LYS A 20 5.08 26.70 3.90
C LYS A 20 5.30 28.20 3.92
N THR A 21 4.70 28.87 4.89
CA THR A 21 4.95 30.27 5.16
C THR A 21 4.90 30.55 6.65
N ASP A 22 5.73 31.50 7.09
CA ASP A 22 5.74 32.04 8.44
C ASP A 22 5.58 33.56 8.31
N TYR A 23 4.75 34.16 9.16
CA TYR A 23 4.42 35.56 9.12
C TYR A 23 4.47 36.18 10.53
N GLN A 24 5.23 37.24 10.69
CA GLN A 24 5.28 38.06 11.93
C GLN A 24 4.11 39.04 11.92
N ALA A 25 2.96 38.63 12.45
CA ALA A 25 1.73 39.44 12.44
C ALA A 25 1.81 40.65 13.36
N ARG A 26 2.49 40.49 14.49
CA ARG A 26 2.79 41.55 15.48
C ARG A 26 4.15 41.26 16.13
N LYS A 27 4.71 42.23 16.83
CA LYS A 27 5.98 42.03 17.58
C LYS A 27 5.90 40.85 18.56
N TRP A 28 4.72 40.56 19.06
CA TRP A 28 4.43 39.55 20.06
C TRP A 28 3.74 38.30 19.46
N LEU A 29 3.41 38.29 18.13
CA LEU A 29 2.67 37.20 17.50
C LEU A 29 3.32 36.81 16.17
N LYS A 30 3.82 35.59 16.09
CA LYS A 30 4.25 34.95 14.87
C LYS A 30 3.29 33.81 14.54
N VAL A 31 2.84 33.72 13.30
CA VAL A 31 1.98 32.63 12.81
C VAL A 31 2.65 31.92 11.66
N GLY A 32 2.42 30.63 11.58
CA GLY A 32 2.94 29.80 10.50
C GLY A 32 1.87 28.86 9.95
N ILE A 33 1.99 28.57 8.67
CA ILE A 33 1.18 27.53 8.02
C ILE A 33 2.07 26.67 7.14
N ASN A 34 1.83 25.37 7.17
CA ASN A 34 2.50 24.39 6.35
C ASN A 34 1.46 23.41 5.83
N VAL A 35 1.26 23.39 4.51
CA VAL A 35 0.27 22.55 3.84
C VAL A 35 0.98 21.66 2.84
N GLY A 36 0.66 20.39 2.86
CA GLY A 36 1.17 19.40 1.92
C GLY A 36 0.05 18.57 1.33
N TYR A 37 0.16 18.27 0.05
CA TYR A 37 -0.71 17.34 -0.64
C TYR A 37 0.13 16.32 -1.40
N THR A 38 -0.27 15.06 -1.34
CA THR A 38 0.36 13.98 -2.08
C THR A 38 -0.73 13.11 -2.72
N ASN A 39 -0.54 12.81 -4.00
CA ASN A 39 -1.30 11.81 -4.73
C ASN A 39 -0.35 10.72 -5.19
N SER A 40 -0.68 9.47 -4.95
CA SER A 40 0.13 8.31 -5.33
C SER A 40 -0.71 7.20 -5.93
N LYS A 41 -0.08 6.44 -6.81
CA LYS A 41 -0.62 5.19 -7.35
C LYS A 41 0.46 4.13 -7.25
N THR A 42 0.12 3.02 -6.63
CA THR A 42 0.95 1.82 -6.59
C THR A 42 0.27 0.75 -7.42
N THR A 43 0.98 0.17 -8.36
CA THR A 43 0.57 -1.03 -9.07
C THR A 43 1.47 -2.16 -8.60
N SER A 44 0.89 -3.26 -8.17
CA SER A 44 1.65 -4.40 -7.67
C SER A 44 1.05 -5.70 -8.18
N ASN A 45 1.86 -6.75 -8.14
CA ASN A 45 1.32 -8.08 -8.32
C ASN A 45 0.47 -8.44 -7.09
N PRO A 46 -0.73 -8.99 -7.25
CA PRO A 46 -1.51 -9.51 -6.13
C PRO A 46 -0.69 -10.55 -5.36
N ASN A 47 -0.79 -10.50 -4.05
CA ASN A 47 -0.17 -11.49 -3.15
C ASN A 47 1.37 -11.48 -3.03
N ILE A 48 2.06 -10.41 -3.46
CA ILE A 48 3.45 -10.20 -3.08
C ILE A 48 3.51 -9.97 -1.56
N GLY A 49 4.26 -10.82 -0.86
CA GLY A 49 4.55 -10.65 0.57
C GLY A 49 3.63 -11.40 1.54
N THR A 50 2.64 -12.15 1.09
CA THR A 50 1.90 -13.08 1.96
C THR A 50 2.67 -14.38 2.12
N SER A 51 3.15 -14.65 3.34
CA SER A 51 3.98 -15.84 3.62
C SER A 51 3.22 -17.13 3.35
N GLY A 52 3.90 -18.09 2.71
CA GLY A 52 3.45 -19.48 2.57
C GLY A 52 2.25 -19.70 1.62
N ASN A 53 1.86 -18.69 0.89
CA ASN A 53 0.70 -18.78 0.01
C ASN A 53 1.13 -19.11 -1.44
N SER A 54 0.38 -19.99 -2.08
CA SER A 54 0.57 -20.42 -3.47
C SER A 54 0.54 -19.30 -4.52
N THR A 55 0.19 -18.10 -4.11
CA THR A 55 0.12 -16.90 -4.95
C THR A 55 1.28 -15.93 -4.72
N ASN A 56 2.15 -16.17 -3.75
CA ASN A 56 3.33 -15.34 -3.48
C ASN A 56 4.43 -15.59 -4.53
N LEU A 57 4.68 -14.60 -5.37
CA LEU A 57 5.67 -14.69 -6.44
C LEU A 57 7.07 -15.03 -5.92
N SER A 58 7.52 -14.38 -4.85
CA SER A 58 8.85 -14.62 -4.26
C SER A 58 8.95 -16.01 -3.64
N TYR A 59 7.87 -16.49 -3.01
CA TYR A 59 7.83 -17.88 -2.50
C TYR A 59 7.96 -18.89 -3.65
N TYR A 60 7.21 -18.68 -4.73
CA TYR A 60 7.22 -19.60 -5.87
C TYR A 60 8.53 -19.62 -6.62
N THR A 61 9.13 -18.46 -6.91
CA THR A 61 10.40 -18.40 -7.64
C THR A 61 11.52 -19.13 -6.91
N ASN A 62 11.46 -19.19 -5.57
CA ASN A 62 12.47 -19.88 -4.76
C ASN A 62 12.13 -21.35 -4.47
N ASN A 63 10.87 -21.75 -4.55
CA ASN A 63 10.42 -23.06 -4.07
C ASN A 63 9.81 -23.95 -5.17
N ILE A 64 9.50 -23.39 -6.36
CA ILE A 64 8.96 -24.21 -7.44
C ILE A 64 10.09 -25.02 -8.11
N PRO A 65 9.97 -26.34 -8.17
CA PRO A 65 10.98 -27.15 -8.83
C PRO A 65 11.00 -26.90 -10.35
N PRO A 66 12.16 -26.90 -10.98
CA PRO A 66 12.28 -26.70 -12.43
C PRO A 66 11.67 -27.84 -13.26
N ILE A 67 11.33 -28.94 -12.62
CA ILE A 67 10.65 -30.08 -13.28
C ILE A 67 9.18 -29.74 -13.66
N TYR A 68 8.55 -28.77 -12.99
CA TYR A 68 7.18 -28.39 -13.31
C TYR A 68 7.14 -27.53 -14.58
N PRO A 69 6.27 -27.88 -15.52
CA PRO A 69 6.12 -27.09 -16.74
C PRO A 69 5.46 -25.76 -16.47
N ILE A 70 5.81 -24.75 -17.28
CA ILE A 70 5.15 -23.43 -17.25
C ILE A 70 3.71 -23.53 -17.78
N TYR A 71 3.52 -24.33 -18.84
CA TYR A 71 2.24 -24.48 -19.53
C TYR A 71 1.71 -25.89 -19.41
N VAL A 72 0.40 -26.01 -19.39
CA VAL A 72 -0.30 -27.31 -19.43
C VAL A 72 0.09 -28.06 -20.71
N ARG A 73 0.50 -29.31 -20.54
CA ARG A 73 0.87 -30.18 -21.62
C ARG A 73 -0.26 -31.17 -21.89
N THR A 74 -0.54 -31.40 -23.15
CA THR A 74 -1.45 -32.44 -23.65
C THR A 74 -0.66 -33.48 -24.39
N TYR A 75 -1.16 -34.70 -24.37
CA TYR A 75 -0.60 -35.79 -25.15
C TYR A 75 -1.52 -36.10 -26.32
N ASN A 76 -1.05 -35.84 -27.52
CA ASN A 76 -1.85 -36.01 -28.75
C ASN A 76 -1.11 -36.89 -29.74
N ASN A 77 -1.68 -38.04 -30.09
CA ASN A 77 -1.13 -39.00 -31.05
C ASN A 77 0.33 -39.41 -30.78
N GLY A 78 0.74 -39.52 -29.52
CA GLY A 78 2.10 -39.89 -29.17
C GLY A 78 3.05 -38.71 -29.01
N GLU A 79 2.61 -37.47 -29.27
CA GLU A 79 3.41 -36.25 -29.13
C GLU A 79 2.93 -35.36 -27.98
N ILE A 80 3.86 -34.71 -27.33
CA ILE A 80 3.55 -33.72 -26.29
C ILE A 80 3.28 -32.37 -26.96
N ALA A 81 2.09 -31.82 -26.78
CA ALA A 81 1.72 -30.49 -27.23
C ALA A 81 1.40 -29.55 -26.03
N ILE A 82 1.54 -28.28 -26.22
CA ILE A 82 1.10 -27.26 -25.24
C ILE A 82 -0.40 -27.03 -25.46
N LYS A 83 -1.17 -27.10 -24.37
CA LYS A 83 -2.60 -26.79 -24.39
C LYS A 83 -2.81 -25.30 -24.59
N THR A 84 -3.69 -24.94 -25.51
CA THR A 84 -4.16 -23.56 -25.71
C THR A 84 -5.47 -23.38 -24.98
N ASN A 85 -5.58 -22.29 -24.21
CA ASN A 85 -6.85 -21.88 -23.61
C ASN A 85 -7.77 -21.34 -24.71
N GLU A 86 -8.93 -21.96 -24.88
CA GLU A 86 -9.86 -21.63 -25.96
C GLU A 86 -10.43 -20.21 -25.86
N THR A 87 -10.52 -19.68 -24.65
CA THR A 87 -11.06 -18.33 -24.41
C THR A 87 -10.05 -17.22 -24.70
N THR A 88 -8.79 -17.43 -24.32
CA THR A 88 -7.74 -16.40 -24.46
C THR A 88 -6.93 -16.55 -25.74
N GLY A 89 -6.95 -17.72 -26.36
CA GLY A 89 -6.11 -18.05 -27.51
C GLY A 89 -4.61 -18.19 -27.19
N HIS A 90 -4.24 -18.15 -25.91
CA HIS A 90 -2.85 -18.27 -25.45
C HIS A 90 -2.58 -19.62 -24.81
N PRO A 91 -1.30 -20.05 -24.68
CA PRO A 91 -0.92 -21.20 -23.90
C PRO A 91 -1.51 -21.13 -22.48
N GLU A 92 -2.16 -22.21 -22.04
CA GLU A 92 -2.73 -22.31 -20.70
C GLU A 92 -1.62 -22.54 -19.67
N TYR A 93 -1.56 -21.72 -18.62
CA TYR A 93 -0.55 -21.86 -17.57
C TYR A 93 -0.87 -23.04 -16.64
N ASP A 94 0.16 -23.82 -16.31
CA ASP A 94 0.03 -24.95 -15.39
C ASP A 94 0.09 -24.48 -13.93
N TYR A 95 -1.05 -24.37 -13.28
CA TYR A 95 -1.16 -24.05 -11.86
C TYR A 95 -1.04 -25.28 -10.95
N GLY A 96 -0.94 -26.48 -11.50
CA GLY A 96 -0.90 -27.70 -10.70
C GLY A 96 -2.19 -28.02 -9.98
N THR A 97 -3.24 -27.26 -10.22
CA THR A 97 -4.56 -27.48 -9.66
C THR A 97 -5.33 -28.40 -10.57
N THR A 98 -5.89 -29.43 -9.98
CA THR A 98 -6.88 -30.30 -10.59
C THR A 98 -6.33 -31.29 -11.62
N GLY A 99 -6.83 -32.49 -11.57
CA GLY A 99 -6.51 -33.59 -12.46
C GLY A 99 -6.62 -33.34 -13.97
N ALA A 100 -6.90 -32.10 -14.34
CA ALA A 100 -6.81 -31.60 -15.70
C ALA A 100 -5.37 -31.22 -16.10
N ALA A 101 -4.47 -31.04 -15.15
CA ALA A 101 -3.14 -30.56 -15.44
C ALA A 101 -2.28 -31.51 -16.27
N TYR A 102 -2.59 -32.78 -16.21
CA TYR A 102 -1.89 -33.81 -17.00
C TYR A 102 -2.91 -34.67 -17.76
N THR A 103 -3.57 -34.07 -18.71
CA THR A 103 -4.36 -34.82 -19.70
C THR A 103 -3.47 -35.85 -20.39
N GLY A 104 -3.73 -37.13 -20.17
CA GLY A 104 -2.86 -38.24 -20.53
C GLY A 104 -2.28 -39.01 -19.33
N TYR A 105 -2.28 -38.39 -18.12
CA TYR A 105 -1.91 -39.05 -16.87
C TYR A 105 -2.95 -38.74 -15.79
N PRO A 106 -4.16 -39.26 -15.89
CA PRO A 106 -5.22 -39.03 -14.93
C PRO A 106 -4.79 -39.52 -13.54
N GLY A 107 -4.98 -38.69 -12.53
CA GLY A 107 -4.63 -39.01 -11.14
C GLY A 107 -3.25 -38.55 -10.67
N LEU A 108 -2.41 -37.97 -11.52
CA LEU A 108 -1.15 -37.40 -11.12
C LEU A 108 -1.35 -35.92 -10.70
N SER A 109 -0.99 -35.65 -9.48
CA SER A 109 -0.91 -34.28 -8.94
C SER A 109 0.55 -33.94 -8.62
N ARG A 110 0.87 -32.67 -8.57
CA ARG A 110 2.20 -32.23 -8.08
C ARG A 110 2.38 -32.73 -6.64
N PRO A 111 3.45 -33.48 -6.31
CA PRO A 111 3.68 -34.00 -4.97
C PRO A 111 4.01 -32.90 -3.93
N PHE A 112 4.51 -31.75 -4.38
CA PHE A 112 4.79 -30.57 -3.56
C PHE A 112 4.65 -29.30 -4.40
N SER A 113 4.55 -28.13 -3.79
CA SER A 113 4.18 -26.87 -4.45
C SER A 113 2.95 -27.05 -5.35
N GLN A 114 1.92 -27.65 -4.76
CA GLN A 114 0.79 -28.26 -5.49
C GLN A 114 -0.01 -27.28 -6.33
N THR A 115 -0.03 -26.01 -5.93
CA THR A 115 -0.86 -25.01 -6.60
C THR A 115 -0.09 -23.74 -6.84
N GLY A 116 -0.14 -23.23 -8.06
CA GLY A 116 0.35 -21.92 -8.42
C GLY A 116 1.24 -21.92 -9.66
N ASN A 117 1.20 -20.79 -10.34
CA ASN A 117 2.09 -20.47 -11.43
C ASN A 117 2.37 -18.96 -11.36
N PRO A 118 3.59 -18.57 -10.97
CA PRO A 118 3.91 -17.15 -10.81
C PRO A 118 3.84 -16.38 -12.13
N LEU A 119 4.15 -17.00 -13.24
CA LEU A 119 4.09 -16.35 -14.55
C LEU A 119 2.63 -16.11 -14.98
N GLY A 120 1.75 -17.10 -14.83
CA GLY A 120 0.33 -16.96 -15.14
C GLY A 120 -0.33 -15.94 -14.21
N THR A 121 -0.05 -16.01 -12.89
CA THR A 121 -0.54 -15.04 -11.92
C THR A 121 -0.08 -13.61 -12.26
N ASN A 122 1.21 -13.43 -12.59
CA ASN A 122 1.72 -12.12 -12.96
C ASN A 122 1.15 -11.62 -14.29
N ARG A 123 0.81 -12.51 -15.21
CA ARG A 123 0.25 -12.17 -16.52
C ARG A 123 -1.17 -11.65 -16.42
N TYR A 124 -2.02 -12.26 -15.61
CA TYR A 124 -3.46 -12.04 -15.64
C TYR A 124 -4.02 -11.31 -14.44
N ASN A 125 -3.44 -11.51 -13.26
CA ASN A 125 -3.93 -10.87 -12.04
C ASN A 125 -3.37 -9.44 -11.92
N ARG A 126 -4.15 -8.56 -11.32
CA ARG A 126 -3.79 -7.14 -11.16
C ARG A 126 -4.19 -6.65 -9.77
N SER A 127 -3.33 -5.84 -9.21
CA SER A 127 -3.64 -5.09 -8.00
C SER A 127 -3.10 -3.67 -8.11
N TRP A 128 -3.89 -2.71 -7.69
CA TRP A 128 -3.44 -1.33 -7.60
C TRP A 128 -4.10 -0.61 -6.45
N SER A 129 -3.39 0.34 -5.90
CA SER A 129 -3.89 1.23 -4.86
C SER A 129 -3.63 2.69 -5.27
N LYS A 130 -4.62 3.54 -5.07
CA LYS A 130 -4.50 4.99 -5.22
C LYS A 130 -4.64 5.61 -3.84
N GLY A 131 -3.69 6.47 -3.48
CA GLY A 131 -3.66 7.16 -2.20
C GLY A 131 -3.62 8.67 -2.37
N GLN A 132 -4.38 9.36 -1.55
CA GLN A 132 -4.36 10.82 -1.41
C GLN A 132 -4.06 11.15 0.05
N GLN A 133 -3.16 12.08 0.27
CA GLN A 133 -2.82 12.56 1.60
C GLN A 133 -2.81 14.08 1.61
N PHE A 134 -3.45 14.65 2.60
CA PHE A 134 -3.44 16.08 2.88
C PHE A 134 -2.97 16.29 4.31
N ASN A 135 -1.98 17.16 4.47
CA ASN A 135 -1.44 17.56 5.76
C ASN A 135 -1.54 19.08 5.87
N ALA A 136 -2.07 19.56 6.97
CA ALA A 136 -2.04 20.97 7.28
C ALA A 136 -1.58 21.17 8.73
N THR A 137 -0.60 22.03 8.95
CA THR A 137 -0.12 22.43 10.26
C THR A 137 -0.20 23.95 10.36
N ALA A 138 -0.89 24.45 11.36
CA ALA A 138 -0.93 25.85 11.73
C ALA A 138 -0.18 26.02 13.06
N THR A 139 0.64 27.04 13.16
CA THR A 139 1.39 27.38 14.39
C THR A 139 1.12 28.83 14.78
N ALA A 140 1.09 29.08 16.07
CA ALA A 140 1.11 30.44 16.62
C ALA A 140 2.07 30.48 17.79
N ASP A 141 3.08 31.37 17.68
CA ASP A 141 4.00 31.70 18.73
C ASP A 141 3.60 33.06 19.30
N ILE A 142 3.32 33.10 20.59
CA ILE A 142 2.81 34.26 21.30
C ILE A 142 3.79 34.63 22.45
N ASP A 143 4.43 35.78 22.34
CA ASP A 143 5.28 36.33 23.38
C ASP A 143 4.44 37.29 24.23
N PHE A 144 3.87 36.83 25.35
CA PHE A 144 3.10 37.69 26.26
C PHE A 144 3.99 38.71 26.95
N THR A 145 5.17 38.23 27.35
CA THR A 145 6.23 39.07 27.98
C THR A 145 7.59 38.50 27.54
N SER A 146 8.69 39.12 28.00
CA SER A 146 10.03 38.60 27.78
C SER A 146 10.27 37.24 28.44
N PHE A 147 9.54 36.92 29.50
CA PHE A 147 9.67 35.69 30.28
C PHE A 147 8.52 34.67 30.09
N LEU A 148 7.41 35.07 29.45
CA LEU A 148 6.24 34.20 29.28
C LEU A 148 5.87 34.08 27.80
N LYS A 149 5.95 32.85 27.28
CA LYS A 149 5.67 32.51 25.88
C LYS A 149 4.68 31.36 25.77
N MET A 150 3.85 31.43 24.77
CA MET A 150 2.92 30.32 24.41
C MET A 150 3.14 29.89 22.96
N ASN A 151 3.22 28.58 22.74
CA ASN A 151 3.17 27.99 21.41
C ASN A 151 1.88 27.20 21.28
N ILE A 152 1.20 27.38 20.15
CA ILE A 152 0.03 26.61 19.74
C ILE A 152 0.36 25.96 18.41
N THR A 153 0.20 24.65 18.33
CA THR A 153 0.34 23.89 17.10
C THR A 153 -0.92 23.08 16.86
N SER A 154 -1.57 23.30 15.72
CA SER A 154 -2.71 22.53 15.25
C SER A 154 -2.33 21.77 13.98
N ASN A 155 -2.52 20.48 14.00
CA ASN A 155 -2.23 19.61 12.84
C ASN A 155 -3.48 18.83 12.44
N VAL A 156 -3.74 18.80 11.14
CA VAL A 156 -4.73 17.92 10.49
C VAL A 156 -4.03 17.09 9.46
N ASN A 157 -4.22 15.79 9.53
CA ASN A 157 -3.73 14.82 8.55
C ASN A 157 -4.92 14.00 8.06
N TRP A 158 -5.26 14.16 6.78
CA TRP A 158 -6.28 13.37 6.13
C TRP A 158 -5.63 12.45 5.09
N GLY A 159 -6.01 11.19 5.12
CA GLY A 159 -5.59 10.18 4.16
C GLY A 159 -6.79 9.43 3.60
N HIS A 160 -6.80 9.26 2.29
CA HIS A 160 -7.77 8.46 1.56
C HIS A 160 -7.04 7.47 0.68
N SER A 161 -7.42 6.19 0.71
CA SER A 161 -6.89 5.19 -0.20
C SER A 161 -7.97 4.26 -0.74
N ASN A 162 -7.87 3.97 -2.04
CA ASN A 162 -8.70 3.00 -2.74
C ASN A 162 -7.82 1.90 -3.31
N GLY A 163 -8.09 0.66 -2.87
CA GLY A 163 -7.47 -0.55 -3.41
C GLY A 163 -8.40 -1.27 -4.38
N THR A 164 -7.82 -1.91 -5.37
CA THR A 164 -8.51 -2.84 -6.26
C THR A 164 -7.59 -4.03 -6.48
N SER A 165 -8.13 -5.24 -6.31
CA SER A 165 -7.48 -6.49 -6.69
C SER A 165 -8.38 -7.24 -7.68
N TYR A 166 -7.77 -7.80 -8.71
CA TYR A 166 -8.45 -8.61 -9.70
C TYR A 166 -7.71 -9.93 -9.88
N ASP A 167 -8.40 -11.01 -9.65
CA ASP A 167 -7.97 -12.36 -9.97
C ASP A 167 -8.74 -12.87 -11.20
N THR A 168 -7.99 -13.40 -12.16
CA THR A 168 -8.54 -13.77 -13.46
C THR A 168 -9.58 -14.88 -13.40
N MET A 169 -10.57 -14.79 -14.29
CA MET A 169 -11.57 -15.81 -14.51
C MET A 169 -11.12 -16.91 -15.50
N PHE A 170 -10.05 -16.68 -16.24
CA PHE A 170 -9.67 -17.54 -17.35
C PHE A 170 -8.84 -18.74 -16.92
N GLU A 171 -7.99 -18.56 -15.92
CA GLU A 171 -7.06 -19.59 -15.44
C GLU A 171 -6.77 -19.41 -13.94
N GLY A 172 -6.25 -20.47 -13.31
CA GLY A 172 -5.75 -20.41 -11.95
C GLY A 172 -6.80 -20.66 -10.86
N PRO A 173 -6.46 -20.34 -9.60
CA PRO A 173 -7.27 -20.75 -8.45
C PRO A 173 -8.69 -20.17 -8.40
N LYS A 174 -8.93 -19.08 -9.08
CA LYS A 174 -10.24 -18.38 -9.09
C LYS A 174 -11.08 -18.69 -10.36
N GLN A 175 -10.59 -19.52 -11.25
CA GLN A 175 -11.33 -19.93 -12.47
C GLN A 175 -12.70 -20.54 -12.14
N GLY A 176 -12.77 -21.41 -11.13
CA GLY A 176 -14.00 -22.10 -10.74
C GLY A 176 -15.11 -21.20 -10.22
N VAL A 177 -14.77 -20.02 -9.72
CA VAL A 177 -15.72 -18.98 -9.26
C VAL A 177 -15.84 -17.82 -10.26
N ARG A 178 -15.30 -17.99 -11.47
CA ARG A 178 -15.32 -17.01 -12.57
C ARG A 178 -14.56 -15.71 -12.24
N GLY A 179 -13.44 -15.83 -11.51
CA GLY A 179 -12.61 -14.71 -11.10
C GLY A 179 -13.09 -14.05 -9.81
N GLU A 180 -12.30 -13.09 -9.33
CA GLU A 180 -12.64 -12.31 -8.14
C GLU A 180 -12.21 -10.88 -8.33
N LEU A 181 -13.06 -9.93 -7.90
CA LEU A 181 -12.77 -8.50 -7.92
C LEU A 181 -12.93 -7.96 -6.50
N GLY A 182 -11.80 -7.67 -5.85
CA GLY A 182 -11.78 -7.03 -4.55
C GLY A 182 -11.71 -5.51 -4.65
N LYS A 183 -12.45 -4.80 -3.80
CA LYS A 183 -12.42 -3.35 -3.63
C LYS A 183 -12.24 -3.01 -2.18
N SER A 184 -11.33 -2.09 -1.88
CA SER A 184 -11.13 -1.57 -0.55
C SER A 184 -11.07 -0.04 -0.57
N GLN A 185 -11.60 0.56 0.48
CA GLN A 185 -11.50 1.99 0.73
C GLN A 185 -11.11 2.19 2.18
N ASN A 186 -10.16 3.09 2.41
CA ASN A 186 -9.74 3.45 3.75
C ASN A 186 -9.62 4.97 3.84
N ASP A 187 -10.37 5.56 4.77
CA ASP A 187 -10.33 6.99 5.10
C ASP A 187 -9.80 7.14 6.52
N VAL A 188 -8.79 7.98 6.69
CA VAL A 188 -8.18 8.26 7.99
C VAL A 188 -8.12 9.76 8.18
N LEU A 189 -8.68 10.25 9.28
CA LEU A 189 -8.55 11.64 9.72
C LEU A 189 -7.85 11.65 11.09
N ARG A 190 -6.73 12.35 11.16
CA ARG A 190 -6.00 12.58 12.41
C ARG A 190 -5.94 14.08 12.69
N THR A 191 -6.30 14.46 13.90
CA THR A 191 -6.16 15.82 14.39
C THR A 191 -5.30 15.81 15.64
N ASN A 192 -4.36 16.73 15.70
CA ASN A 192 -3.53 16.96 16.89
C ASN A 192 -3.49 18.46 17.19
N ASN A 193 -3.76 18.83 18.42
CA ASN A 193 -3.66 20.20 18.90
C ASN A 193 -2.82 20.19 20.17
N THR A 194 -1.70 20.89 20.10
CA THR A 194 -0.76 21.02 21.21
C THR A 194 -0.65 22.49 21.62
N GLN A 195 -0.75 22.77 22.89
CA GLN A 195 -0.50 24.09 23.48
C GLN A 195 0.58 23.94 24.54
N THR A 196 1.59 24.79 24.49
CA THR A 196 2.64 24.85 25.51
C THR A 196 2.81 26.26 26.02
N LEU A 197 2.87 26.40 27.32
CA LEU A 197 3.19 27.67 27.99
C LEU A 197 4.55 27.53 28.67
N THR A 198 5.47 28.38 28.30
CA THR A 198 6.83 28.37 28.83
C THR A 198 7.10 29.67 29.60
N TYR A 199 7.50 29.53 30.85
CA TYR A 199 8.05 30.62 31.68
C TYR A 199 9.54 30.42 31.80
N THR A 200 10.32 31.49 31.51
CA THR A 200 11.79 31.50 31.64
C THR A 200 12.22 32.82 32.21
N ASP A 201 12.85 32.78 33.37
CA ASP A 201 13.37 34.01 34.02
C ASP A 201 14.64 33.71 34.81
N THR A 202 15.43 34.77 35.06
CA THR A 202 16.67 34.72 35.83
C THR A 202 16.54 35.61 37.06
N TYR A 203 16.59 35.01 38.24
CA TYR A 203 16.48 35.66 39.50
C TYR A 203 17.88 35.91 40.11
N ALA A 204 18.08 37.15 40.59
CA ALA A 204 19.32 37.58 41.25
C ALA A 204 20.58 37.27 40.43
N ASP A 205 20.50 37.31 39.09
CA ASP A 205 21.61 37.03 38.17
C ASP A 205 22.29 35.66 38.38
N LYS A 206 21.65 34.74 39.12
CA LYS A 206 22.24 33.46 39.52
C LYS A 206 21.30 32.26 39.31
N HIS A 207 20.01 32.46 39.40
CA HIS A 207 19.04 31.39 39.40
C HIS A 207 18.19 31.42 38.11
N ASN A 208 18.48 30.56 37.17
CA ASN A 208 17.69 30.39 35.96
C ASN A 208 16.53 29.43 36.23
N VAL A 209 15.30 29.89 36.07
CA VAL A 209 14.10 29.12 36.24
C VAL A 209 13.43 28.94 34.85
N ASN A 210 13.17 27.70 34.47
CA ASN A 210 12.41 27.38 33.28
C ASN A 210 11.29 26.43 33.69
N VAL A 211 10.05 26.81 33.40
CA VAL A 211 8.86 26.00 33.67
C VAL A 211 8.06 25.87 32.37
N LEU A 212 7.72 24.64 31.98
CA LEU A 212 6.90 24.33 30.81
C LEU A 212 5.65 23.58 31.26
N VAL A 213 4.49 24.06 30.83
CA VAL A 213 3.19 23.39 30.98
C VAL A 213 2.63 23.16 29.59
N GLY A 214 2.19 21.93 29.33
CA GLY A 214 1.65 21.52 28.02
C GLY A 214 0.30 20.85 28.15
N HIS A 215 -0.51 21.05 27.11
CA HIS A 215 -1.75 20.30 26.87
C HIS A 215 -1.75 19.78 25.44
N GLU A 216 -2.18 18.55 25.26
CA GLU A 216 -2.32 17.92 23.95
C GLU A 216 -3.69 17.27 23.82
N TYR A 217 -4.32 17.50 22.67
CA TYR A 217 -5.52 16.79 22.24
C TYR A 217 -5.23 16.06 20.93
N TYR A 218 -5.40 14.74 20.93
CA TYR A 218 -5.21 13.90 19.76
C TYR A 218 -6.46 13.06 19.46
N LYS A 219 -6.88 13.04 18.19
CA LYS A 219 -8.01 12.23 17.71
C LYS A 219 -7.67 11.58 16.40
N THR A 220 -8.02 10.29 16.27
CA THR A 220 -7.98 9.54 15.00
C THR A 220 -9.35 8.97 14.71
N GLU A 221 -9.82 9.20 13.51
CA GLU A 221 -11.01 8.57 12.96
C GLU A 221 -10.60 7.74 11.73
N THR A 222 -11.02 6.47 11.69
CA THR A 222 -10.75 5.57 10.56
C THR A 222 -12.06 4.97 10.09
N LYS A 223 -12.28 5.00 8.77
CA LYS A 223 -13.39 4.34 8.10
C LYS A 223 -12.82 3.39 7.06
N TYR A 224 -13.27 2.16 7.11
CA TYR A 224 -12.80 1.12 6.19
C TYR A 224 -13.98 0.41 5.55
N LEU A 225 -13.92 0.21 4.24
CA LEU A 225 -14.87 -0.56 3.45
C LEU A 225 -14.12 -1.59 2.62
N TYR A 226 -14.61 -2.81 2.62
CA TYR A 226 -14.13 -3.88 1.75
C TYR A 226 -15.32 -4.59 1.09
N ALA A 227 -15.20 -4.89 -0.21
CA ALA A 227 -16.18 -5.64 -0.99
C ALA A 227 -15.46 -6.58 -1.97
N TYR A 228 -16.07 -7.74 -2.25
CA TYR A 228 -15.62 -8.74 -3.22
C TYR A 228 -16.81 -9.51 -3.81
#